data_4d426161f6bb62b873137ce72b66a5d0
#
_entry.id   4d426161f6bb62b873137ce72b66a5d0
#
_cell.length_a   1.000
_cell.length_b   1.000
_cell.length_c   1.000
_cell.angle_alpha   90.00
_cell.angle_beta   90.00
_cell.angle_gamma   90.00
#
_symmetry.space_group_name_H-M   'P 1'
#
loop_
_entity.id
_entity.type
_entity.pdbx_description
1 polymer ?
#
loop_
_entity_poly.entity_id
_entity_poly.type
_entity_poly.pdbx_seq_one_letter_code
_entity_poly.pdbx_strand_id
1 'polypeptide(L)'
;YSSPLERTRETAGAILDALNPVRAGRGEEPLELITDPRVIEAGNEFRGKRIGHGKGALWRDGNWKLVLNLWKPSWGESYRHIAERVGAFANEKIREYAGRQIIVVSHESPIWSYRHLLETGHPEHWMFLRKTALASITSITYDSDTGKVMSITYADPAAQVE
;
A
#
# COMPACT_ATOMS: atom_id res chain seq x y z
N TYR A 1 -2.63 -8.82 7.19
CA TYR A 1 -2.29 -9.04 5.78
C TYR A 1 -1.01 -8.29 5.42
N SER A 2 -0.25 -8.81 4.44
CA SER A 2 0.96 -8.14 3.94
C SER A 2 1.13 -8.35 2.44
N SER A 3 1.80 -7.40 1.80
CA SER A 3 2.44 -7.64 0.50
C SER A 3 3.41 -8.83 0.61
N PRO A 4 3.58 -9.64 -0.45
CA PRO A 4 4.50 -10.78 -0.43
C PRO A 4 5.99 -10.39 -0.44
N LEU A 5 6.35 -9.11 -0.55
CA LEU A 5 7.74 -8.67 -0.55
C LEU A 5 8.35 -8.78 0.85
N GLU A 6 9.63 -9.18 0.91
CA GLU A 6 10.36 -9.46 2.15
C GLU A 6 10.25 -8.33 3.17
N ARG A 7 10.57 -7.08 2.78
CA ARG A 7 10.52 -5.90 3.65
C ARG A 7 9.16 -5.67 4.33
N THR A 8 8.05 -5.98 3.64
CA THR A 8 6.70 -5.85 4.21
C THR A 8 6.36 -7.03 5.11
N ARG A 9 6.84 -8.21 4.80
CA ARG A 9 6.69 -9.39 5.66
C ARG A 9 7.46 -9.23 6.96
N GLU A 10 8.68 -8.67 6.93
CA GLU A 10 9.48 -8.34 8.12
C GLU A 10 8.75 -7.32 9.00
N THR A 11 8.23 -6.24 8.40
CA THR A 11 7.42 -5.25 9.12
C THR A 11 6.18 -5.88 9.74
N ALA A 12 5.46 -6.73 8.99
CA ALA A 12 4.29 -7.43 9.50
C ALA A 12 4.64 -8.42 10.62
N GLY A 13 5.79 -9.08 10.53
CA GLY A 13 6.32 -9.95 11.60
C GLY A 13 6.54 -9.16 12.89
N ALA A 14 7.22 -8.02 12.83
CA ALA A 14 7.44 -7.16 13.98
C ALA A 14 6.12 -6.67 14.63
N ILE A 15 5.09 -6.39 13.81
CA ILE A 15 3.76 -6.06 14.31
C ILE A 15 3.13 -7.25 15.04
N LEU A 16 3.24 -8.46 14.50
CA LEU A 16 2.71 -9.68 15.13
C LEU A 16 3.44 -10.01 16.42
N ASP A 17 4.76 -9.83 16.47
CA ASP A 17 5.59 -10.03 17.66
C ASP A 17 5.17 -9.11 18.81
N ALA A 18 4.69 -7.91 18.49
CA ALA A 18 4.16 -6.97 19.46
C ALA A 18 2.70 -7.28 19.86
N LEU A 19 1.85 -7.70 18.92
CA LEU A 19 0.43 -7.89 19.16
C LEU A 19 0.09 -9.24 19.81
N ASN A 20 0.72 -10.32 19.37
CA ASN A 20 0.36 -11.66 19.83
C ASN A 20 0.54 -11.88 21.33
N PRO A 21 1.59 -11.35 22.01
CA PRO A 21 1.68 -11.42 23.46
C PRO A 21 0.53 -10.70 24.18
N VAL A 22 0.09 -9.54 23.65
CA VAL A 22 -1.04 -8.79 24.22
C VAL A 22 -2.35 -9.59 24.06
N ARG A 23 -2.56 -10.21 22.90
CA ARG A 23 -3.73 -11.08 22.63
C ARG A 23 -3.73 -12.29 23.54
N ALA A 24 -2.59 -12.97 23.68
CA ALA A 24 -2.45 -14.11 24.60
C ALA A 24 -2.80 -13.74 26.05
N GLY A 25 -2.37 -12.55 26.51
CA GLY A 25 -2.73 -12.02 27.82
C GLY A 25 -4.25 -11.78 28.03
N ARG A 26 -5.00 -11.69 26.92
CA ARG A 26 -6.47 -11.55 26.90
C ARG A 26 -7.19 -12.87 26.63
N GLY A 27 -6.48 -13.98 26.47
CA GLY A 27 -7.06 -15.27 26.11
C GLY A 27 -7.55 -15.34 24.65
N GLU A 28 -7.01 -14.49 23.78
CA GLU A 28 -7.36 -14.45 22.35
C GLU A 28 -6.33 -15.28 21.56
N GLU A 29 -6.79 -15.94 20.49
CA GLU A 29 -5.92 -16.67 19.57
C GLU A 29 -4.89 -15.74 18.88
N PRO A 30 -3.66 -16.23 18.64
CA PRO A 30 -2.65 -15.47 17.94
C PRO A 30 -3.08 -15.16 16.49
N LEU A 31 -2.63 -14.03 15.99
CA LEU A 31 -2.79 -13.68 14.59
C LEU A 31 -1.67 -14.30 13.75
N GLU A 32 -2.02 -14.74 12.56
CA GLU A 32 -1.09 -15.26 11.56
C GLU A 32 -0.90 -14.25 10.41
N LEU A 33 0.27 -14.30 9.79
CA LEU A 33 0.58 -13.49 8.63
C LEU A 33 -0.01 -14.11 7.36
N ILE A 34 -0.89 -13.40 6.70
CA ILE A 34 -1.47 -13.76 5.40
C ILE A 34 -0.91 -12.80 4.34
N THR A 35 -0.34 -13.34 3.27
CA THR A 35 0.14 -12.51 2.16
C THR A 35 -0.88 -12.42 1.03
N ASP A 36 -1.02 -11.22 0.43
CA ASP A 36 -1.90 -11.01 -0.71
C ASP A 36 -1.17 -10.19 -1.80
N PRO A 37 -1.06 -10.70 -3.03
CA PRO A 37 -0.37 -10.01 -4.11
C PRO A 37 -1.08 -8.73 -4.58
N ARG A 38 -2.36 -8.52 -4.26
CA ARG A 38 -3.11 -7.31 -4.63
C ARG A 38 -2.62 -6.06 -3.90
N VAL A 39 -1.89 -6.22 -2.80
CA VAL A 39 -1.29 -5.10 -2.04
C VAL A 39 0.22 -4.97 -2.25
N ILE A 40 0.76 -5.59 -3.32
CA ILE A 40 2.18 -5.48 -3.70
C ILE A 40 2.52 -4.07 -4.21
N GLU A 41 3.80 -3.70 -4.16
CA GLU A 41 4.31 -2.45 -4.73
C GLU A 41 3.96 -2.33 -6.22
N ALA A 42 3.83 -1.11 -6.70
CA ALA A 42 3.59 -0.83 -8.11
C ALA A 42 4.63 -1.52 -9.01
N GLY A 43 4.17 -2.11 -10.09
CA GLY A 43 5.05 -2.66 -11.12
C GLY A 43 5.96 -1.56 -11.69
N ASN A 44 7.26 -1.84 -11.80
CA ASN A 44 8.25 -0.90 -12.30
C ASN A 44 9.16 -1.60 -13.31
N GLU A 45 9.22 -1.07 -14.53
CA GLU A 45 10.07 -1.60 -15.62
C GLU A 45 11.58 -1.46 -15.33
N PHE A 46 11.94 -0.58 -14.38
CA PHE A 46 13.31 -0.46 -13.89
C PHE A 46 13.65 -1.40 -12.73
N ARG A 47 12.73 -2.28 -12.32
CA ARG A 47 12.97 -3.23 -11.23
C ARG A 47 14.22 -4.07 -11.50
N GLY A 48 15.16 -4.05 -10.55
CA GLY A 48 16.45 -4.72 -10.71
C GLY A 48 17.47 -3.98 -11.59
N LYS A 49 17.14 -2.76 -12.09
CA LYS A 49 18.07 -1.90 -12.84
C LYS A 49 18.43 -0.68 -12.00
N ARG A 50 19.68 -0.22 -12.07
CA ARG A 50 20.06 1.08 -11.47
C ARG A 50 19.57 2.20 -12.37
N ILE A 51 18.65 3.03 -11.88
CA ILE A 51 18.18 4.21 -12.61
C ILE A 51 19.37 5.15 -12.85
N GLY A 52 19.54 5.58 -14.10
CA GLY A 52 20.61 6.49 -14.50
C GLY A 52 21.91 5.81 -14.96
N HIS A 53 22.09 4.49 -14.79
CA HIS A 53 23.31 3.76 -15.18
C HIS A 53 22.98 2.46 -15.93
N GLY A 54 23.82 2.09 -16.89
CA GLY A 54 23.72 0.84 -17.63
C GLY A 54 22.40 0.70 -18.40
N LYS A 55 21.68 -0.42 -18.23
CA LYS A 55 20.38 -0.69 -18.87
C LYS A 55 19.24 0.19 -18.35
N GLY A 56 19.41 0.87 -17.22
CA GLY A 56 18.46 1.82 -16.63
C GLY A 56 18.78 3.28 -16.96
N ALA A 57 19.75 3.56 -17.83
CA ALA A 57 20.09 4.93 -18.21
C ALA A 57 18.95 5.54 -19.03
N LEU A 58 18.58 6.80 -18.68
CA LEU A 58 17.42 7.49 -19.28
C LEU A 58 17.55 7.70 -20.79
N TRP A 59 18.78 7.85 -21.31
CA TRP A 59 19.07 8.05 -22.73
C TRP A 59 19.15 6.75 -23.53
N ARG A 60 19.10 5.58 -22.86
CA ARG A 60 19.23 4.28 -23.51
C ARG A 60 17.85 3.65 -23.74
N ASP A 61 17.68 3.00 -24.88
CA ASP A 61 16.48 2.21 -25.22
C ASP A 61 15.14 2.98 -25.13
N GLY A 62 15.17 4.32 -25.22
CA GLY A 62 13.97 5.16 -25.12
C GLY A 62 13.40 5.31 -23.71
N ASN A 63 14.14 4.98 -22.67
CA ASN A 63 13.72 5.08 -21.26
C ASN A 63 13.23 6.49 -20.86
N TRP A 64 13.71 7.55 -21.53
CA TRP A 64 13.24 8.93 -21.29
C TRP A 64 11.72 9.09 -21.54
N LYS A 65 11.14 8.29 -22.47
CA LYS A 65 9.69 8.30 -22.75
C LYS A 65 8.89 7.76 -21.56
N LEU A 66 9.48 6.85 -20.77
CA LEU A 66 8.86 6.29 -19.58
C LEU A 66 8.73 7.36 -18.49
N VAL A 67 9.75 8.21 -18.33
CA VAL A 67 9.76 9.29 -17.33
C VAL A 67 8.76 10.39 -17.66
N LEU A 68 8.49 10.62 -18.94
CA LEU A 68 7.52 11.62 -19.39
C LEU A 68 6.05 11.13 -19.28
N ASN A 69 5.84 9.86 -19.01
CA ASN A 69 4.50 9.31 -18.88
C ASN A 69 3.95 9.53 -17.46
N LEU A 70 3.36 10.69 -17.23
CA LEU A 70 2.77 11.11 -15.96
C LEU A 70 1.60 10.23 -15.50
N TRP A 71 1.03 9.41 -16.37
CA TRP A 71 -0.08 8.51 -16.07
C TRP A 71 0.38 7.16 -15.50
N LYS A 72 1.67 6.86 -15.58
CA LYS A 72 2.28 5.63 -15.07
C LYS A 72 3.41 5.95 -14.08
N PRO A 73 3.08 6.15 -12.81
CA PRO A 73 4.01 6.70 -11.80
C PRO A 73 5.23 5.83 -11.51
N SER A 74 5.14 4.55 -11.75
CA SER A 74 6.21 3.59 -11.54
C SER A 74 6.82 3.09 -12.84
N TRP A 75 6.55 3.80 -13.94
CA TRP A 75 7.05 3.44 -15.28
C TRP A 75 6.70 1.99 -15.71
N GLY A 76 5.57 1.48 -15.23
CA GLY A 76 5.11 0.13 -15.55
C GLY A 76 3.62 -0.07 -15.30
N GLU A 77 3.15 0.18 -14.09
CA GLU A 77 1.75 0.00 -13.69
C GLU A 77 1.02 1.35 -13.61
N SER A 78 -0.20 1.44 -14.15
CA SER A 78 -0.99 2.67 -14.06
C SER A 78 -1.58 2.87 -12.66
N TYR A 79 -1.80 4.13 -12.26
CA TYR A 79 -2.48 4.46 -11.00
C TYR A 79 -3.84 3.78 -10.88
N ARG A 80 -4.58 3.72 -11.99
CA ARG A 80 -5.89 3.08 -12.05
C ARG A 80 -5.80 1.60 -11.72
N HIS A 81 -4.89 0.86 -12.36
CA HIS A 81 -4.71 -0.56 -12.09
C HIS A 81 -4.27 -0.83 -10.64
N ILE A 82 -3.38 0.00 -10.10
CA ILE A 82 -2.98 -0.09 -8.68
C ILE A 82 -4.19 0.09 -7.78
N ALA A 83 -4.99 1.13 -7.98
CA ALA A 83 -6.17 1.41 -7.16
C ALA A 83 -7.26 0.35 -7.31
N GLU A 84 -7.46 -0.20 -8.51
CA GLU A 84 -8.42 -1.29 -8.77
C GLU A 84 -8.08 -2.57 -8.02
N ARG A 85 -6.80 -3.03 -8.06
CA ARG A 85 -6.40 -4.26 -7.35
C ARG A 85 -6.46 -4.10 -5.83
N VAL A 86 -6.06 -2.94 -5.29
CA VAL A 86 -6.19 -2.66 -3.86
C VAL A 86 -7.66 -2.53 -3.47
N GLY A 87 -8.48 -1.90 -4.30
CA GLY A 87 -9.92 -1.81 -4.11
C GLY A 87 -10.62 -3.18 -4.12
N ALA A 88 -10.20 -4.07 -5.03
CA ALA A 88 -10.71 -5.45 -5.05
C ALA A 88 -10.38 -6.20 -3.76
N PHE A 89 -9.15 -6.05 -3.24
CA PHE A 89 -8.77 -6.58 -1.94
C PHE A 89 -9.63 -5.99 -0.82
N ALA A 90 -9.75 -4.65 -0.75
CA ALA A 90 -10.52 -3.98 0.30
C ALA A 90 -12.00 -4.40 0.28
N ASN A 91 -12.64 -4.43 -0.89
CA ASN A 91 -14.06 -4.82 -1.03
C ASN A 91 -14.34 -6.26 -0.58
N GLU A 92 -13.41 -7.17 -0.79
CA GLU A 92 -13.50 -8.54 -0.26
C GLU A 92 -13.41 -8.53 1.27
N LYS A 93 -12.40 -7.82 1.82
CA LYS A 93 -12.13 -7.82 3.25
C LYS A 93 -13.16 -7.06 4.08
N ILE A 94 -13.79 -6.02 3.54
CA ILE A 94 -14.91 -5.33 4.19
C ILE A 94 -16.05 -6.30 4.53
N ARG A 95 -16.37 -7.20 3.61
CA ARG A 95 -17.43 -8.20 3.82
C ARG A 95 -17.01 -9.32 4.75
N GLU A 96 -15.78 -9.82 4.58
CA GLU A 96 -15.23 -10.93 5.35
C GLU A 96 -15.04 -10.55 6.84
N TYR A 97 -14.66 -9.30 7.10
CA TYR A 97 -14.34 -8.79 8.44
C TYR A 97 -15.31 -7.72 8.94
N ALA A 98 -16.59 -7.82 8.59
CA ALA A 98 -17.61 -6.89 9.05
C ALA A 98 -17.57 -6.71 10.58
N GLY A 99 -17.55 -5.45 11.05
CA GLY A 99 -17.43 -5.10 12.46
C GLY A 99 -16.07 -5.39 13.11
N ARG A 100 -15.05 -5.71 12.32
CA ARG A 100 -13.68 -6.01 12.78
C ARG A 100 -12.67 -5.05 12.17
N GLN A 101 -11.46 -5.13 12.68
CA GLN A 101 -10.30 -4.36 12.22
C GLN A 101 -9.26 -5.30 11.59
N ILE A 102 -8.69 -4.91 10.47
CA ILE A 102 -7.56 -5.60 9.83
C ILE A 102 -6.38 -4.64 9.72
N ILE A 103 -5.18 -5.18 9.78
CA ILE A 103 -3.94 -4.45 9.49
C ILE A 103 -3.40 -4.96 8.16
N VAL A 104 -3.03 -4.02 7.29
CA VAL A 104 -2.48 -4.32 5.97
C VAL A 104 -1.14 -3.62 5.81
N VAL A 105 -0.06 -4.39 5.69
CA VAL A 105 1.28 -3.87 5.44
C VAL A 105 1.54 -3.87 3.93
N SER A 106 1.68 -2.68 3.38
CA SER A 106 1.81 -2.48 1.94
C SER A 106 2.94 -1.46 1.64
N HIS A 107 2.84 -0.73 0.55
CA HIS A 107 3.86 0.19 0.07
C HIS A 107 3.25 1.56 -0.24
N GLU A 108 4.10 2.56 -0.41
CA GLU A 108 3.68 3.93 -0.65
C GLU A 108 2.69 4.06 -1.83
N SER A 109 3.05 3.53 -3.01
CA SER A 109 2.21 3.69 -4.21
C SER A 109 0.83 3.05 -4.09
N PRO A 110 0.66 1.80 -3.64
CA PRO A 110 -0.66 1.20 -3.44
C PRO A 110 -1.50 1.94 -2.40
N ILE A 111 -0.91 2.27 -1.24
CA ILE A 111 -1.61 2.99 -0.16
C ILE A 111 -2.10 4.34 -0.67
N TRP A 112 -1.19 5.13 -1.28
CA TRP A 112 -1.53 6.46 -1.73
C TRP A 112 -2.51 6.47 -2.90
N SER A 113 -2.31 5.62 -3.92
CA SER A 113 -3.21 5.58 -5.09
C SER A 113 -4.63 5.21 -4.70
N TYR A 114 -4.78 4.25 -3.79
CA TYR A 114 -6.10 3.85 -3.31
C TYR A 114 -6.73 4.92 -2.42
N ARG A 115 -5.99 5.47 -1.47
CA ARG A 115 -6.45 6.59 -0.64
C ARG A 115 -6.88 7.77 -1.50
N HIS A 116 -6.05 8.18 -2.46
CA HIS A 116 -6.33 9.32 -3.34
C HIS A 116 -7.60 9.09 -4.18
N LEU A 117 -7.80 7.86 -4.69
CA LEU A 117 -9.06 7.49 -5.34
C LEU A 117 -10.26 7.69 -4.42
N LEU A 118 -10.18 7.25 -3.18
CA LEU A 118 -11.29 7.35 -2.21
C LEU A 118 -11.59 8.80 -1.81
N GLU A 119 -10.56 9.65 -1.70
CA GLU A 119 -10.69 11.06 -1.31
C GLU A 119 -11.16 11.95 -2.45
N THR A 120 -10.76 11.66 -3.70
CA THR A 120 -10.94 12.59 -4.84
C THR A 120 -11.78 12.02 -5.99
N GLY A 121 -12.03 10.72 -6.00
CA GLY A 121 -12.66 10.02 -7.12
C GLY A 121 -11.69 9.68 -8.26
N HIS A 122 -10.42 10.06 -8.17
CA HIS A 122 -9.39 9.86 -9.19
C HIS A 122 -8.13 9.23 -8.59
N PRO A 123 -7.59 8.14 -9.14
CA PRO A 123 -6.36 7.54 -8.64
C PRO A 123 -5.11 8.27 -9.12
N GLU A 124 -5.21 9.04 -10.21
CA GLU A 124 -4.12 9.78 -10.84
C GLU A 124 -3.68 10.96 -9.95
N HIS A 125 -2.38 11.06 -9.69
CA HIS A 125 -1.80 12.12 -8.88
C HIS A 125 -0.35 12.42 -9.28
N TRP A 126 0.16 13.59 -8.87
CA TRP A 126 1.57 13.91 -9.02
C TRP A 126 2.39 13.12 -8.00
N MET A 127 3.40 12.40 -8.46
CA MET A 127 4.28 11.57 -7.64
C MET A 127 4.88 12.33 -6.44
N PHE A 128 5.21 13.62 -6.64
CA PHE A 128 5.81 14.47 -5.61
C PHE A 128 4.82 14.99 -4.55
N LEU A 129 3.52 14.79 -4.75
CA LEU A 129 2.48 15.22 -3.81
C LEU A 129 1.99 14.09 -2.90
N ARG A 130 2.64 12.93 -2.93
CA ARG A 130 2.29 11.81 -2.07
C ARG A 130 2.55 12.16 -0.60
N LYS A 131 1.57 11.86 0.23
CA LYS A 131 1.62 12.06 1.68
C LYS A 131 1.55 10.71 2.39
N THR A 132 2.58 9.89 2.19
CA THR A 132 2.70 8.58 2.82
C THR A 132 4.16 8.40 3.22
N ALA A 133 4.47 8.67 4.49
CA ALA A 133 5.80 8.48 5.04
C ALA A 133 6.06 6.99 5.36
N LEU A 134 7.33 6.63 5.55
CA LEU A 134 7.69 5.30 6.05
C LEU A 134 7.12 5.09 7.45
N ALA A 135 6.60 3.92 7.73
CA ALA A 135 5.94 3.55 8.98
C ALA A 135 4.72 4.41 9.34
N SER A 136 4.17 5.19 8.38
CA SER A 136 2.91 5.90 8.58
C SER A 136 1.71 4.96 8.54
N ILE A 137 0.60 5.40 9.13
CA ILE A 137 -0.65 4.65 9.22
C ILE A 137 -1.74 5.42 8.47
N THR A 138 -2.31 4.80 7.45
CA THR A 138 -3.54 5.25 6.81
C THR A 138 -4.68 4.35 7.27
N SER A 139 -5.65 4.91 7.99
CA SER A 139 -6.82 4.18 8.46
C SER A 139 -8.04 4.56 7.63
N ILE A 140 -8.76 3.56 7.15
CA ILE A 140 -9.98 3.73 6.35
C ILE A 140 -11.08 2.96 7.06
N THR A 141 -12.14 3.65 7.44
CA THR A 141 -13.33 3.06 8.04
C THR A 141 -14.42 2.94 7.00
N TYR A 142 -15.03 1.78 6.91
CA TYR A 142 -16.11 1.49 5.99
C TYR A 142 -17.40 1.13 6.74
N ASP A 143 -18.50 1.49 6.17
CA ASP A 143 -19.80 0.88 6.48
C ASP A 143 -19.82 -0.52 5.85
N SER A 144 -19.93 -1.57 6.66
CA SER A 144 -19.84 -2.97 6.19
C SER A 144 -21.02 -3.39 5.30
N ASP A 145 -22.17 -2.76 5.46
CA ASP A 145 -23.39 -3.12 4.73
C ASP A 145 -23.40 -2.50 3.34
N THR A 146 -22.93 -1.26 3.23
CA THR A 146 -22.94 -0.50 1.99
C THR A 146 -21.59 -0.47 1.27
N GLY A 147 -20.49 -0.78 1.97
CA GLY A 147 -19.12 -0.64 1.48
C GLY A 147 -18.68 0.82 1.33
N LYS A 148 -19.46 1.78 1.83
CA LYS A 148 -19.12 3.20 1.74
C LYS A 148 -18.03 3.58 2.73
N VAL A 149 -17.13 4.46 2.29
CA VAL A 149 -16.12 5.06 3.16
C VAL A 149 -16.79 6.03 4.14
N MET A 150 -16.56 5.80 5.42
CA MET A 150 -17.06 6.65 6.51
C MET A 150 -16.02 7.67 6.94
N SER A 151 -14.75 7.27 7.00
CA SER A 151 -13.65 8.16 7.34
C SER A 151 -12.32 7.66 6.78
N ILE A 152 -11.41 8.61 6.52
CA ILE A 152 -10.02 8.34 6.18
C ILE A 152 -9.17 9.21 7.11
N THR A 153 -8.23 8.60 7.83
CA THR A 153 -7.28 9.30 8.70
C THR A 153 -5.85 8.92 8.38
N TYR A 154 -4.92 9.82 8.67
CA TYR A 154 -3.50 9.61 8.47
C TYR A 154 -2.75 9.96 9.76
N ALA A 155 -1.83 9.12 10.15
CA ALA A 155 -0.93 9.36 11.25
C ALA A 155 0.51 8.97 10.84
N ASP A 156 1.46 9.75 11.30
CA ASP A 156 2.89 9.52 11.11
C ASP A 156 3.56 9.41 12.49
N PRO A 157 3.45 8.25 13.16
CA PRO A 157 4.03 8.06 14.48
C PRO A 157 5.55 8.07 14.44
N ALA A 158 6.17 7.73 13.30
CA ALA A 158 7.61 7.73 13.16
C ALA A 158 8.22 9.14 13.07
N ALA A 159 7.47 10.15 12.66
CA ALA A 159 7.94 11.54 12.63
C ALA A 159 8.30 12.12 14.02
N GLN A 160 7.92 11.41 15.09
CA GLN A 160 8.19 11.82 16.48
C GLN A 160 9.38 11.07 17.11
N VAL A 161 9.94 10.10 16.36
CA VAL A 161 11.09 9.30 16.80
C VAL A 161 12.33 9.87 16.10
N GLU A 162 12.98 10.85 16.75
CA GLU A 162 14.32 11.34 16.41
C GLU A 162 15.39 10.53 17.13
#